data_06db26e49c93c548411b7d786518ccb6
#
_entry.id   06db26e49c93c548411b7d786518ccb6
#
_cell.length_a   1.000
_cell.length_b   1.000
_cell.length_c   1.000
_cell.angle_alpha   90.00
_cell.angle_beta   90.00
_cell.angle_gamma   90.00
#
_symmetry.space_group_name_H-M   'P 1'
#
loop_
_entity.id
_entity.type
_entity.pdbx_description
1 polymer ?
#
loop_
_entity_poly.entity_id
_entity_poly.type
_entity_poly.pdbx_seq_one_letter_code
_entity_poly.pdbx_strand_id
1 'polypeptide(L)'
;MRLIREEKTFIREAVLLMLPMILQNFVTFSMSMADTFMVGVLGETALAAVTMANSPFYVMQLMIFGVQSGMSVLVAQYHGRGDQEAINRVMGIALFVSTTITGLLAITAFCIPEQIMRVLTNNADLVAPGAAYTRYVGFSYFFSAISGVYIAAQRSTENPRLGAVLLTVSGVLNIFLNWVLIYGKLGAPMLGCAGAAVATLISRAFEVAVLCVYAAVSRRLPLMPRALLHPGRVIAKDFAKYALPVVCNECLWSLAFSLYTVIMGHMDNNTPILSAYTIAGNLQRMMTPASFAAGGAAAVLIGREIGRGNRGSVQRKAWVLDALALVVGFVCMGNIALVRNVLLRPYILPLMHMEGEACDIAMYMMGILMLVQPLSSVSLTNIVGVLRGGGDVRYAMLCDVGPLYAVCLPLAALTALVWKLDIRYVYPLMSIDVIVQIFLCFPRLRSGRWIHDVTRGAGELEA
;
A
#
# COMPACT_ATOMS: atom_id res chain seq x y z
N MET A 1 24.75 30.04 -5.69
CA MET A 1 25.47 28.76 -5.94
C MET A 1 25.28 27.71 -4.80
N ARG A 2 25.47 28.08 -3.52
CA ARG A 2 25.34 27.13 -2.39
C ARG A 2 23.94 26.50 -2.29
N LEU A 3 22.87 27.30 -2.38
CA LEU A 3 21.48 26.85 -2.34
C LEU A 3 21.14 25.87 -3.47
N ILE A 4 21.56 26.16 -4.71
CA ILE A 4 21.33 25.27 -5.87
C ILE A 4 22.07 23.93 -5.69
N ARG A 5 23.23 23.93 -5.06
CA ARG A 5 23.99 22.71 -4.77
C ARG A 5 23.32 21.87 -3.68
N GLU A 6 22.77 22.49 -2.66
CA GLU A 6 22.01 21.83 -1.59
C GLU A 6 20.74 21.18 -2.15
N GLU A 7 20.00 21.86 -3.02
CA GLU A 7 18.80 21.33 -3.67
C GLU A 7 19.12 20.14 -4.60
N LYS A 8 20.20 20.24 -5.40
CA LYS A 8 20.66 19.11 -6.24
C LYS A 8 21.01 17.88 -5.41
N THR A 9 21.68 18.08 -4.27
CA THR A 9 22.02 16.98 -3.36
C THR A 9 20.76 16.35 -2.77
N PHE A 10 19.80 17.17 -2.35
CA PHE A 10 18.53 16.71 -1.81
C PHE A 10 17.68 15.94 -2.83
N ILE A 11 17.59 16.44 -4.08
CA ILE A 11 16.91 15.71 -5.17
C ILE A 11 17.58 14.36 -5.42
N ARG A 12 18.92 14.32 -5.43
CA ARG A 12 19.66 13.06 -5.58
C ARG A 12 19.37 12.07 -4.45
N GLU A 13 19.31 12.54 -3.21
CA GLU A 13 18.92 11.72 -2.05
C GLU A 13 17.49 11.17 -2.23
N ALA A 14 16.54 12.02 -2.61
CA ALA A 14 15.16 11.61 -2.86
C ALA A 14 15.07 10.54 -3.94
N VAL A 15 15.72 10.72 -5.07
CA VAL A 15 15.73 9.74 -6.17
C VAL A 15 16.40 8.43 -5.75
N LEU A 16 17.52 8.48 -5.00
CA LEU A 16 18.19 7.28 -4.50
C LEU A 16 17.36 6.50 -3.48
N LEU A 17 16.50 7.17 -2.71
CA LEU A 17 15.53 6.51 -1.84
C LEU A 17 14.35 5.92 -2.63
N MET A 18 13.88 6.64 -3.64
CA MET A 18 12.73 6.21 -4.46
C MET A 18 13.02 4.95 -5.28
N LEU A 19 14.20 4.83 -5.90
CA LEU A 19 14.53 3.72 -6.80
C LEU A 19 14.34 2.33 -6.18
N PRO A 20 14.90 2.02 -4.98
CA PRO A 20 14.65 0.72 -4.34
C PRO A 20 13.18 0.53 -3.95
N MET A 21 12.46 1.62 -3.60
CA MET A 21 11.04 1.54 -3.24
C MET A 21 10.17 1.27 -4.46
N ILE A 22 10.51 1.83 -5.63
CA ILE A 22 9.85 1.53 -6.91
C ILE A 22 10.03 0.03 -7.23
N LEU A 23 11.28 -0.45 -7.14
CA LEU A 23 11.57 -1.87 -7.38
C LEU A 23 10.79 -2.78 -6.41
N GLN A 24 10.77 -2.43 -5.12
CA GLN A 24 10.02 -3.16 -4.10
C GLN A 24 8.53 -3.26 -4.44
N ASN A 25 7.89 -2.15 -4.80
CA ASN A 25 6.48 -2.12 -5.15
C ASN A 25 6.19 -2.92 -6.42
N PHE A 26 7.05 -2.80 -7.43
CA PHE A 26 6.94 -3.55 -8.68
C PHE A 26 7.08 -5.05 -8.46
N VAL A 27 8.07 -5.49 -7.68
CA VAL A 27 8.29 -6.90 -7.34
C VAL A 27 7.08 -7.46 -6.58
N THR A 28 6.58 -6.75 -5.57
CA THR A 28 5.41 -7.17 -4.79
C THR A 28 4.18 -7.38 -5.68
N PHE A 29 3.94 -6.45 -6.61
CA PHE A 29 2.85 -6.56 -7.57
C PHE A 29 3.04 -7.76 -8.52
N SER A 30 4.25 -7.92 -9.08
CA SER A 30 4.59 -9.02 -10.00
C SER A 30 4.42 -10.38 -9.34
N MET A 31 4.78 -10.51 -8.06
CA MET A 31 4.55 -11.73 -7.27
C MET A 31 3.06 -12.04 -7.15
N SER A 32 2.25 -11.06 -6.78
CA SER A 32 0.80 -11.24 -6.66
C SER A 32 0.17 -11.67 -7.99
N MET A 33 0.64 -11.14 -9.11
CA MET A 33 0.21 -11.60 -10.43
C MET A 33 0.65 -13.04 -10.72
N ALA A 34 1.92 -13.38 -10.45
CA ALA A 34 2.42 -14.72 -10.64
C ALA A 34 1.61 -15.76 -9.85
N ASP A 35 1.32 -15.47 -8.58
CA ASP A 35 0.47 -16.32 -7.73
C ASP A 35 -0.92 -16.51 -8.37
N THR A 36 -1.54 -15.43 -8.84
CA THR A 36 -2.86 -15.48 -9.49
C THR A 36 -2.83 -16.33 -10.77
N PHE A 37 -1.83 -16.14 -11.62
CA PHE A 37 -1.67 -16.95 -12.85
C PHE A 37 -1.43 -18.43 -12.55
N MET A 38 -0.55 -18.74 -11.58
CA MET A 38 -0.21 -20.12 -11.25
C MET A 38 -1.40 -20.87 -10.63
N VAL A 39 -2.20 -20.22 -9.82
CA VAL A 39 -3.46 -20.78 -9.31
C VAL A 39 -4.50 -20.89 -10.42
N GLY A 40 -4.56 -19.92 -11.32
CA GLY A 40 -5.50 -19.91 -12.45
C GLY A 40 -5.34 -21.13 -13.38
N VAL A 41 -4.13 -21.67 -13.51
CA VAL A 41 -3.88 -22.91 -14.27
C VAL A 41 -4.59 -24.14 -13.68
N LEU A 42 -4.95 -24.11 -12.38
CA LEU A 42 -5.74 -25.18 -11.75
C LEU A 42 -7.23 -25.14 -12.13
N GLY A 43 -7.67 -24.07 -12.80
CA GLY A 43 -9.04 -23.88 -13.26
C GLY A 43 -9.77 -22.73 -12.55
N GLU A 44 -10.92 -22.37 -13.10
CA GLU A 44 -11.73 -21.22 -12.63
C GLU A 44 -12.21 -21.37 -11.19
N THR A 45 -12.62 -22.57 -10.79
CA THR A 45 -13.08 -22.87 -9.42
C THR A 45 -11.96 -22.63 -8.40
N ALA A 46 -10.73 -23.07 -8.69
CA ALA A 46 -9.58 -22.86 -7.82
C ALA A 46 -9.23 -21.36 -7.68
N LEU A 47 -9.21 -20.65 -8.81
CA LEU A 47 -8.93 -19.21 -8.82
C LEU A 47 -10.00 -18.42 -8.07
N ALA A 48 -11.28 -18.71 -8.28
CA ALA A 48 -12.38 -18.08 -7.58
C ALA A 48 -12.32 -18.34 -6.06
N ALA A 49 -12.05 -19.59 -5.65
CA ALA A 49 -11.93 -19.97 -4.25
C ALA A 49 -10.78 -19.22 -3.55
N VAL A 50 -9.59 -19.16 -4.15
CA VAL A 50 -8.43 -18.43 -3.60
C VAL A 50 -8.69 -16.92 -3.56
N THR A 51 -9.32 -16.36 -4.58
CA THR A 51 -9.68 -14.94 -4.62
C THR A 51 -10.63 -14.57 -3.49
N MET A 52 -11.66 -15.37 -3.26
CA MET A 52 -12.59 -15.18 -2.15
C MET A 52 -11.91 -15.36 -0.79
N ALA A 53 -11.10 -16.40 -0.64
CA ALA A 53 -10.33 -16.66 0.57
C ALA A 53 -9.40 -15.52 0.96
N ASN A 54 -8.87 -14.77 0.00
CA ASN A 54 -8.01 -13.61 0.24
C ASN A 54 -8.76 -12.34 0.69
N SER A 55 -10.09 -12.25 0.54
CA SER A 55 -10.85 -11.03 0.84
C SER A 55 -10.68 -10.52 2.28
N PRO A 56 -10.83 -11.35 3.36
CA PRO A 56 -10.63 -10.88 4.73
C PRO A 56 -9.18 -10.51 5.02
N PHE A 57 -8.23 -11.20 4.39
CA PHE A 57 -6.80 -10.89 4.52
C PHE A 57 -6.43 -9.58 3.84
N TYR A 58 -7.09 -9.21 2.75
CA TYR A 58 -6.88 -7.92 2.09
C TYR A 58 -7.25 -6.75 3.00
N VAL A 59 -8.41 -6.82 3.68
CA VAL A 59 -8.83 -5.79 4.65
C VAL A 59 -7.82 -5.68 5.79
N MET A 60 -7.41 -6.82 6.34
CA MET A 60 -6.37 -6.86 7.37
C MET A 60 -5.06 -6.23 6.88
N GLN A 61 -4.63 -6.50 5.66
CA GLN A 61 -3.42 -5.94 5.07
C GLN A 61 -3.44 -4.40 5.02
N LEU A 62 -4.59 -3.81 4.70
CA LEU A 62 -4.76 -2.36 4.72
C LEU A 62 -4.64 -1.78 6.14
N MET A 63 -5.19 -2.46 7.15
CA MET A 63 -5.01 -2.08 8.55
C MET A 63 -3.54 -2.11 8.96
N ILE A 64 -2.81 -3.19 8.60
CA ILE A 64 -1.38 -3.32 8.88
C ILE A 64 -0.56 -2.27 8.14
N PHE A 65 -0.91 -1.96 6.89
CA PHE A 65 -0.29 -0.85 6.15
C PHE A 65 -0.49 0.49 6.88
N GLY A 66 -1.68 0.75 7.41
CA GLY A 66 -1.96 1.93 8.22
C GLY A 66 -1.09 1.99 9.49
N VAL A 67 -0.93 0.87 10.19
CA VAL A 67 -0.04 0.74 11.37
C VAL A 67 1.41 1.04 10.99
N GLN A 68 1.91 0.45 9.90
CA GLN A 68 3.28 0.67 9.42
C GLN A 68 3.50 2.12 8.95
N SER A 69 2.53 2.72 8.29
CA SER A 69 2.57 4.11 7.83
C SER A 69 2.60 5.08 9.01
N GLY A 70 1.72 4.87 10.03
CA GLY A 70 1.73 5.65 11.26
C GLY A 70 3.02 5.50 12.06
N MET A 71 3.57 4.29 12.15
CA MET A 71 4.89 4.02 12.72
C MET A 71 5.97 4.83 11.99
N SER A 72 5.94 4.86 10.66
CA SER A 72 6.95 5.52 9.84
C SER A 72 7.06 7.01 10.11
N VAL A 73 5.95 7.68 10.47
CA VAL A 73 5.94 9.10 10.88
C VAL A 73 6.84 9.33 12.09
N LEU A 74 6.66 8.52 13.13
CA LEU A 74 7.43 8.63 14.37
C LEU A 74 8.89 8.22 14.15
N VAL A 75 9.11 7.08 13.48
CA VAL A 75 10.46 6.53 13.24
C VAL A 75 11.31 7.50 12.42
N ALA A 76 10.75 8.14 11.37
CA ALA A 76 11.50 9.09 10.55
C ALA A 76 11.95 10.32 11.35
N GLN A 77 11.11 10.84 12.23
CA GLN A 77 11.45 12.00 13.08
C GLN A 77 12.44 11.63 14.19
N TYR A 78 12.24 10.49 14.89
CA TYR A 78 13.22 10.00 15.87
C TYR A 78 14.57 9.64 15.22
N HIS A 79 14.56 9.14 13.98
CA HIS A 79 15.79 8.93 13.21
C HIS A 79 16.52 10.25 12.94
N GLY A 80 15.78 11.31 12.57
CA GLY A 80 16.35 12.66 12.42
C GLY A 80 17.02 13.17 13.69
N ARG A 81 16.47 12.83 14.85
CA ARG A 81 17.00 13.18 16.18
C ARG A 81 18.15 12.26 16.65
N GLY A 82 18.31 11.10 16.02
CA GLY A 82 19.32 10.10 16.40
C GLY A 82 18.92 9.21 17.58
N ASP A 83 17.65 9.20 17.99
CA ASP A 83 17.14 8.44 19.13
C ASP A 83 16.76 7.00 18.73
N GLN A 84 17.73 6.10 18.83
CA GLN A 84 17.55 4.69 18.48
C GLN A 84 16.66 3.92 19.47
N GLU A 85 16.64 4.35 20.74
CA GLU A 85 15.81 3.71 21.76
C GLU A 85 14.31 3.99 21.50
N ALA A 86 13.97 5.25 21.24
CA ALA A 86 12.59 5.63 20.87
C ALA A 86 12.12 4.92 19.59
N ILE A 87 12.99 4.76 18.58
CA ILE A 87 12.68 3.99 17.38
C ILE A 87 12.32 2.54 17.74
N ASN A 88 13.11 1.87 18.60
CA ASN A 88 12.81 0.51 19.02
C ASN A 88 11.52 0.40 19.82
N ARG A 89 11.22 1.35 20.69
CA ARG A 89 9.96 1.41 21.44
C ARG A 89 8.76 1.54 20.51
N VAL A 90 8.82 2.43 19.50
CA VAL A 90 7.78 2.60 18.46
C VAL A 90 7.59 1.34 17.63
N MET A 91 8.69 0.71 17.21
CA MET A 91 8.67 -0.58 16.50
C MET A 91 8.03 -1.69 17.33
N GLY A 92 8.33 -1.74 18.63
CA GLY A 92 7.75 -2.73 19.56
C GLY A 92 6.23 -2.66 19.60
N ILE A 93 5.65 -1.43 19.65
CA ILE A 93 4.21 -1.25 19.61
C ILE A 93 3.64 -1.70 18.26
N ALA A 94 4.27 -1.29 17.16
CA ALA A 94 3.82 -1.66 15.82
C ALA A 94 3.87 -3.18 15.60
N LEU A 95 4.92 -3.86 16.09
CA LEU A 95 5.03 -5.32 16.08
C LEU A 95 3.92 -5.95 16.91
N PHE A 96 3.71 -5.49 18.14
CA PHE A 96 2.68 -6.04 19.02
C PHE A 96 1.28 -5.91 18.40
N VAL A 97 0.91 -4.72 17.92
CA VAL A 97 -0.39 -4.49 17.28
C VAL A 97 -0.56 -5.34 16.02
N SER A 98 0.44 -5.31 15.13
CA SER A 98 0.38 -6.03 13.86
C SER A 98 0.33 -7.55 14.05
N THR A 99 1.17 -8.10 14.93
CA THR A 99 1.20 -9.56 15.20
C THR A 99 -0.03 -10.03 15.96
N THR A 100 -0.62 -9.20 16.83
CA THR A 100 -1.88 -9.52 17.50
C THR A 100 -3.03 -9.63 16.50
N ILE A 101 -3.20 -8.64 15.63
CA ILE A 101 -4.26 -8.64 14.61
C ILE A 101 -4.09 -9.83 13.66
N THR A 102 -2.90 -10.01 13.11
CA THR A 102 -2.63 -11.09 12.15
C THR A 102 -2.63 -12.47 12.80
N GLY A 103 -2.15 -12.58 14.03
CA GLY A 103 -2.15 -13.83 14.80
C GLY A 103 -3.55 -14.32 15.14
N LEU A 104 -4.44 -13.41 15.57
CA LEU A 104 -5.85 -13.75 15.83
C LEU A 104 -6.53 -14.24 14.56
N LEU A 105 -6.34 -13.55 13.44
CA LEU A 105 -6.92 -13.98 12.16
C LEU A 105 -6.30 -15.29 11.67
N ALA A 106 -4.98 -15.48 11.83
CA ALA A 106 -4.30 -16.73 11.46
C ALA A 106 -4.82 -17.93 12.25
N ILE A 107 -5.00 -17.79 13.57
CA ILE A 107 -5.56 -18.84 14.43
C ILE A 107 -7.02 -19.13 14.02
N THR A 108 -7.82 -18.11 13.80
CA THR A 108 -9.21 -18.27 13.34
C THR A 108 -9.25 -18.97 11.99
N ALA A 109 -8.42 -18.56 11.03
CA ALA A 109 -8.31 -19.16 9.70
C ALA A 109 -7.85 -20.62 9.73
N PHE A 110 -7.02 -20.98 10.69
CA PHE A 110 -6.56 -22.36 10.88
C PHE A 110 -7.63 -23.26 11.53
N CYS A 111 -8.31 -22.74 12.57
CA CYS A 111 -9.27 -23.52 13.35
C CYS A 111 -10.62 -23.72 12.63
N ILE A 112 -11.09 -22.68 11.92
CA ILE A 112 -12.45 -22.68 11.32
C ILE A 112 -12.43 -22.23 9.84
N PRO A 113 -11.55 -22.79 8.97
CA PRO A 113 -11.41 -22.31 7.58
C PRO A 113 -12.67 -22.51 6.74
N GLU A 114 -13.41 -23.62 6.94
CA GLU A 114 -14.65 -23.89 6.22
C GLU A 114 -15.78 -22.91 6.58
N GLN A 115 -15.87 -22.54 7.87
CA GLN A 115 -16.88 -21.58 8.32
C GLN A 115 -16.61 -20.20 7.72
N ILE A 116 -15.33 -19.80 7.65
CA ILE A 116 -14.94 -18.55 6.99
C ILE A 116 -15.38 -18.59 5.52
N MET A 117 -15.10 -19.68 4.79
CA MET A 117 -15.51 -19.79 3.39
C MET A 117 -17.03 -19.80 3.22
N ARG A 118 -17.79 -20.48 4.10
CA ARG A 118 -19.25 -20.49 4.06
C ARG A 118 -19.90 -19.12 4.33
N VAL A 119 -19.22 -18.25 5.08
CA VAL A 119 -19.63 -16.83 5.23
C VAL A 119 -19.38 -16.03 3.96
N LEU A 120 -18.32 -16.36 3.22
CA LEU A 120 -17.92 -15.64 2.02
C LEU A 120 -18.68 -16.09 0.76
N THR A 121 -19.13 -17.36 0.70
CA THR A 121 -19.78 -17.91 -0.49
C THR A 121 -20.84 -18.96 -0.15
N ASN A 122 -21.93 -18.96 -0.94
CA ASN A 122 -22.95 -20.00 -0.91
C ASN A 122 -22.63 -21.17 -1.87
N ASN A 123 -21.58 -21.06 -2.70
CA ASN A 123 -21.20 -22.09 -3.65
C ASN A 123 -20.34 -23.15 -2.94
N ALA A 124 -20.89 -24.38 -2.81
CA ALA A 124 -20.24 -25.51 -2.13
C ALA A 124 -18.91 -25.92 -2.78
N ASP A 125 -18.77 -25.76 -4.10
CA ASP A 125 -17.57 -26.16 -4.85
C ASP A 125 -16.34 -25.29 -4.52
N LEU A 126 -16.58 -24.06 -4.02
CA LEU A 126 -15.51 -23.14 -3.63
C LEU A 126 -15.06 -23.34 -2.18
N VAL A 127 -15.87 -24.00 -1.33
CA VAL A 127 -15.60 -24.12 0.11
C VAL A 127 -14.35 -24.97 0.37
N ALA A 128 -14.25 -26.15 -0.22
CA ALA A 128 -13.14 -27.07 0.05
C ALA A 128 -11.78 -26.53 -0.42
N PRO A 129 -11.61 -26.06 -1.67
CA PRO A 129 -10.32 -25.51 -2.11
C PRO A 129 -9.98 -24.19 -1.42
N GLY A 130 -10.99 -23.34 -1.11
CA GLY A 130 -10.80 -22.11 -0.37
C GLY A 130 -10.38 -22.34 1.08
N ALA A 131 -11.00 -23.32 1.77
CA ALA A 131 -10.64 -23.69 3.14
C ALA A 131 -9.22 -24.28 3.21
N ALA A 132 -8.82 -25.11 2.25
CA ALA A 132 -7.47 -25.64 2.15
C ALA A 132 -6.42 -24.53 2.01
N TYR A 133 -6.72 -23.48 1.23
CA TYR A 133 -5.88 -22.29 1.11
C TYR A 133 -5.87 -21.45 2.39
N THR A 134 -7.07 -21.12 2.92
CA THR A 134 -7.26 -20.25 4.10
C THR A 134 -6.49 -20.76 5.31
N ARG A 135 -6.46 -22.08 5.51
CA ARG A 135 -5.81 -22.74 6.66
C ARG A 135 -4.33 -22.35 6.79
N TYR A 136 -3.62 -22.21 5.70
CA TYR A 136 -2.17 -21.94 5.73
C TYR A 136 -1.83 -20.48 5.45
N VAL A 137 -2.61 -19.78 4.62
CA VAL A 137 -2.29 -18.40 4.22
C VAL A 137 -2.32 -17.43 5.41
N GLY A 138 -3.15 -17.68 6.42
CA GLY A 138 -3.22 -16.84 7.62
C GLY A 138 -1.85 -16.69 8.31
N PHE A 139 -1.09 -17.76 8.43
CA PHE A 139 0.26 -17.71 9.02
C PHE A 139 1.25 -16.95 8.15
N SER A 140 1.09 -16.94 6.82
CA SER A 140 1.95 -16.14 5.95
C SER A 140 1.78 -14.65 6.24
N TYR A 141 0.58 -14.19 6.53
CA TYR A 141 0.33 -12.80 6.92
C TYR A 141 0.89 -12.45 8.31
N PHE A 142 0.92 -13.41 9.24
CA PHE A 142 1.58 -13.22 10.53
C PHE A 142 3.08 -12.95 10.35
N PHE A 143 3.79 -13.76 9.57
CA PHE A 143 5.20 -13.51 9.25
C PHE A 143 5.39 -12.22 8.42
N SER A 144 4.49 -11.95 7.49
CA SER A 144 4.50 -10.72 6.68
C SER A 144 4.34 -9.45 7.53
N ALA A 145 3.57 -9.51 8.62
CA ALA A 145 3.44 -8.39 9.56
C ALA A 145 4.77 -8.12 10.28
N ILE A 146 5.48 -9.15 10.72
CA ILE A 146 6.80 -9.01 11.36
C ILE A 146 7.81 -8.42 10.38
N SER A 147 7.96 -9.02 9.18
CA SER A 147 8.91 -8.55 8.17
C SER A 147 8.56 -7.14 7.71
N GLY A 148 7.27 -6.85 7.50
CA GLY A 148 6.78 -5.55 7.03
C GLY A 148 7.06 -4.40 8.01
N VAL A 149 6.88 -4.61 9.31
CA VAL A 149 7.21 -3.60 10.34
C VAL A 149 8.70 -3.29 10.33
N TYR A 150 9.56 -4.29 10.29
CA TYR A 150 11.01 -4.08 10.28
C TYR A 150 11.48 -3.42 8.97
N ILE A 151 10.95 -3.85 7.81
CA ILE A 151 11.24 -3.24 6.50
C ILE A 151 10.77 -1.79 6.46
N ALA A 152 9.59 -1.47 7.00
CA ALA A 152 9.08 -0.11 7.09
C ALA A 152 9.96 0.78 7.99
N ALA A 153 10.44 0.25 9.11
CA ALA A 153 11.38 0.97 9.98
C ALA A 153 12.74 1.20 9.28
N GLN A 154 13.29 0.20 8.60
CA GLN A 154 14.52 0.35 7.81
C GLN A 154 14.35 1.40 6.69
N ARG A 155 13.20 1.42 6.01
CA ARG A 155 12.88 2.44 5.03
C ARG A 155 12.83 3.84 5.66
N SER A 156 12.20 3.97 6.83
CA SER A 156 12.09 5.23 7.56
C SER A 156 13.43 5.73 8.13
N THR A 157 14.42 4.83 8.27
CA THR A 157 15.81 5.12 8.61
C THR A 157 16.73 5.17 7.37
N GLU A 158 16.18 5.49 6.21
CA GLU A 158 16.90 5.70 4.93
C GLU A 158 17.61 4.44 4.38
N ASN A 159 17.12 3.24 4.71
CA ASN A 159 17.63 1.98 4.16
C ASN A 159 16.55 1.17 3.41
N PRO A 160 15.97 1.67 2.31
CA PRO A 160 14.96 0.95 1.55
C PRO A 160 15.54 -0.25 0.75
N ARG A 161 16.88 -0.30 0.57
CA ARG A 161 17.55 -1.35 -0.21
C ARG A 161 17.35 -2.73 0.40
N LEU A 162 17.35 -2.83 1.74
CA LEU A 162 17.12 -4.10 2.42
C LEU A 162 15.76 -4.72 2.02
N GLY A 163 14.70 -3.92 2.10
CA GLY A 163 13.36 -4.37 1.70
C GLY A 163 13.29 -4.78 0.24
N ALA A 164 13.88 -3.99 -0.67
CA ALA A 164 13.88 -4.28 -2.10
C ALA A 164 14.59 -5.61 -2.43
N VAL A 165 15.79 -5.83 -1.86
CA VAL A 165 16.56 -7.07 -2.08
C VAL A 165 15.84 -8.28 -1.47
N LEU A 166 15.41 -8.16 -0.21
CA LEU A 166 14.78 -9.27 0.50
C LEU A 166 13.47 -9.71 -0.17
N LEU A 167 12.60 -8.76 -0.51
CA LEU A 167 11.33 -9.06 -1.19
C LEU A 167 11.55 -9.62 -2.60
N THR A 168 12.62 -9.22 -3.30
CA THR A 168 12.97 -9.82 -4.60
C THR A 168 13.40 -11.27 -4.43
N VAL A 169 14.27 -11.57 -3.48
CA VAL A 169 14.74 -12.95 -3.23
C VAL A 169 13.59 -13.83 -2.75
N SER A 170 12.78 -13.34 -1.80
CA SER A 170 11.59 -14.04 -1.33
C SER A 170 10.57 -14.27 -2.43
N GLY A 171 10.42 -13.32 -3.35
CA GLY A 171 9.53 -13.44 -4.51
C GLY A 171 9.94 -14.53 -5.48
N VAL A 172 11.22 -14.57 -5.81
CA VAL A 172 11.75 -15.66 -6.66
C VAL A 172 11.56 -17.01 -5.97
N LEU A 173 11.85 -17.09 -4.66
CA LEU A 173 11.61 -18.30 -3.87
C LEU A 173 10.13 -18.69 -3.87
N ASN A 174 9.22 -17.75 -3.71
CA ASN A 174 7.79 -18.01 -3.73
C ASN A 174 7.32 -18.57 -5.08
N ILE A 175 7.73 -17.97 -6.21
CA ILE A 175 7.40 -18.46 -7.55
C ILE A 175 7.94 -19.88 -7.76
N PHE A 176 9.17 -20.15 -7.31
CA PHE A 176 9.76 -21.48 -7.40
C PHE A 176 8.97 -22.49 -6.55
N LEU A 177 8.65 -22.15 -5.31
CA LEU A 177 7.88 -23.02 -4.42
C LEU A 177 6.44 -23.24 -4.92
N ASN A 178 5.82 -22.23 -5.51
CA ASN A 178 4.52 -22.36 -6.17
C ASN A 178 4.60 -23.41 -7.28
N TRP A 179 5.62 -23.33 -8.15
CA TRP A 179 5.81 -24.32 -9.21
C TRP A 179 6.00 -25.74 -8.66
N VAL A 180 6.73 -25.89 -7.56
CA VAL A 180 6.95 -27.19 -6.92
C VAL A 180 5.67 -27.72 -6.26
N LEU A 181 5.01 -26.93 -5.42
CA LEU A 181 3.94 -27.38 -4.51
C LEU A 181 2.55 -27.37 -5.16
N ILE A 182 2.27 -26.41 -6.06
CA ILE A 182 0.99 -26.39 -6.77
C ILE A 182 0.89 -27.58 -7.74
N TYR A 183 1.97 -27.84 -8.49
CA TYR A 183 1.96 -28.82 -9.57
C TYR A 183 2.63 -30.16 -9.22
N GLY A 184 3.14 -30.34 -7.99
CA GLY A 184 3.77 -31.59 -7.56
C GLY A 184 5.06 -31.91 -8.31
N LYS A 185 5.93 -30.93 -8.53
CA LYS A 185 7.21 -31.13 -9.22
C LYS A 185 8.31 -31.54 -8.24
N LEU A 186 9.43 -32.06 -8.77
CA LEU A 186 10.61 -32.49 -8.00
C LEU A 186 10.29 -33.55 -6.92
N GLY A 187 9.25 -34.38 -7.13
CA GLY A 187 8.84 -35.40 -6.16
C GLY A 187 8.01 -34.91 -4.98
N ALA A 188 7.64 -33.62 -4.97
CA ALA A 188 6.75 -33.07 -3.96
C ALA A 188 5.29 -33.49 -4.24
N PRO A 189 4.42 -33.61 -3.20
CA PRO A 189 3.01 -33.86 -3.41
C PRO A 189 2.33 -32.68 -4.11
N MET A 190 1.38 -32.96 -5.02
CA MET A 190 0.55 -31.95 -5.66
C MET A 190 -0.49 -31.42 -4.65
N LEU A 191 -0.28 -30.23 -4.12
CA LEU A 191 -1.15 -29.65 -3.10
C LEU A 191 -2.20 -28.66 -3.67
N GLY A 192 -2.13 -28.32 -4.97
CA GLY A 192 -3.07 -27.39 -5.60
C GLY A 192 -3.14 -26.04 -4.88
N CYS A 193 -4.36 -25.59 -4.52
CA CYS A 193 -4.57 -24.30 -3.82
C CYS A 193 -3.83 -24.22 -2.47
N ALA A 194 -3.80 -25.31 -1.69
CA ALA A 194 -3.03 -25.37 -0.45
C ALA A 194 -1.53 -25.18 -0.71
N GLY A 195 -1.02 -25.69 -1.85
CA GLY A 195 0.38 -25.52 -2.27
C GLY A 195 0.77 -24.05 -2.44
N ALA A 196 -0.11 -23.22 -3.01
CA ALA A 196 0.11 -21.78 -3.13
C ALA A 196 0.21 -21.09 -1.74
N ALA A 197 -0.67 -21.45 -0.81
CA ALA A 197 -0.63 -20.91 0.56
C ALA A 197 0.63 -21.35 1.33
N VAL A 198 1.04 -22.61 1.20
CA VAL A 198 2.26 -23.14 1.83
C VAL A 198 3.52 -22.52 1.23
N ALA A 199 3.57 -22.33 -0.08
CA ALA A 199 4.69 -21.64 -0.75
C ALA A 199 4.85 -20.20 -0.24
N THR A 200 3.73 -19.48 -0.11
CA THR A 200 3.72 -18.14 0.45
C THR A 200 4.16 -18.15 1.92
N LEU A 201 3.67 -19.09 2.71
CA LEU A 201 4.07 -19.24 4.12
C LEU A 201 5.57 -19.46 4.28
N ILE A 202 6.16 -20.40 3.53
CA ILE A 202 7.60 -20.68 3.56
C ILE A 202 8.40 -19.45 3.16
N SER A 203 7.99 -18.73 2.11
CA SER A 203 8.67 -17.54 1.62
C SER A 203 8.66 -16.41 2.65
N ARG A 204 7.53 -16.21 3.35
CA ARG A 204 7.43 -15.21 4.42
C ARG A 204 8.19 -15.62 5.69
N ALA A 205 8.20 -16.90 6.04
CA ALA A 205 9.04 -17.40 7.13
C ALA A 205 10.54 -17.22 6.81
N PHE A 206 10.94 -17.45 5.56
CA PHE A 206 12.31 -17.17 5.09
C PHE A 206 12.66 -15.69 5.23
N GLU A 207 11.75 -14.77 4.84
CA GLU A 207 11.97 -13.33 5.06
C GLU A 207 12.27 -12.99 6.50
N VAL A 208 11.45 -13.50 7.44
CA VAL A 208 11.66 -13.26 8.88
C VAL A 208 12.97 -13.84 9.35
N ALA A 209 13.33 -15.07 8.93
CA ALA A 209 14.61 -15.69 9.30
C ALA A 209 15.81 -14.84 8.85
N VAL A 210 15.80 -14.38 7.58
CA VAL A 210 16.86 -13.50 7.06
C VAL A 210 16.90 -12.17 7.80
N LEU A 211 15.74 -11.59 8.13
CA LEU A 211 15.68 -10.34 8.88
C LEU A 211 16.20 -10.49 10.31
N CYS A 212 15.93 -11.61 10.98
CA CYS A 212 16.48 -11.89 12.31
C CYS A 212 18.02 -11.96 12.27
N VAL A 213 18.59 -12.65 11.27
CA VAL A 213 20.04 -12.70 11.07
C VAL A 213 20.60 -11.31 10.75
N TYR A 214 19.96 -10.59 9.83
CA TYR A 214 20.38 -9.24 9.48
C TYR A 214 20.33 -8.28 10.68
N ALA A 215 19.27 -8.33 11.48
CA ALA A 215 19.09 -7.48 12.65
C ALA A 215 20.13 -7.78 13.76
N ALA A 216 20.56 -9.05 13.87
CA ALA A 216 21.62 -9.45 14.82
C ALA A 216 23.01 -8.96 14.42
N VAL A 217 23.27 -8.84 13.09
CA VAL A 217 24.60 -8.47 12.56
C VAL A 217 24.69 -6.97 12.25
N SER A 218 23.57 -6.37 11.83
CA SER A 218 23.55 -4.97 11.36
C SER A 218 23.62 -3.97 12.51
N ARG A 219 24.54 -3.00 12.38
CA ARG A 219 24.64 -1.86 13.31
C ARG A 219 23.79 -0.66 12.91
N ARG A 220 23.08 -0.71 11.78
CA ARG A 220 22.32 0.46 11.28
C ARG A 220 21.05 0.74 12.10
N LEU A 221 20.32 -0.32 12.42
CA LEU A 221 19.15 -0.27 13.30
C LEU A 221 19.29 -1.43 14.29
N PRO A 222 20.09 -1.23 15.36
CA PRO A 222 20.29 -2.28 16.37
C PRO A 222 18.97 -2.53 17.07
N LEU A 223 18.60 -3.82 17.18
CA LEU A 223 17.45 -4.22 17.97
C LEU A 223 17.82 -4.15 19.45
N MET A 224 17.02 -3.42 20.20
CA MET A 224 17.11 -3.30 21.66
C MET A 224 15.94 -4.08 22.29
N PRO A 225 16.12 -5.36 22.68
CA PRO A 225 15.00 -6.20 23.13
C PRO A 225 14.23 -5.59 24.31
N ARG A 226 14.93 -4.91 25.21
CA ARG A 226 14.30 -4.23 26.35
C ARG A 226 13.37 -3.09 25.89
N ALA A 227 13.79 -2.27 24.96
CA ALA A 227 12.99 -1.17 24.41
C ALA A 227 11.80 -1.67 23.56
N LEU A 228 12.01 -2.74 22.78
CA LEU A 228 10.97 -3.40 21.99
C LEU A 228 9.85 -3.97 22.86
N LEU A 229 10.20 -4.64 23.98
CA LEU A 229 9.24 -5.32 24.84
C LEU A 229 8.58 -4.39 25.85
N HIS A 230 9.22 -3.27 26.21
CA HIS A 230 8.72 -2.31 27.19
C HIS A 230 8.67 -0.90 26.59
N PRO A 231 7.76 -0.63 25.65
CA PRO A 231 7.72 0.64 24.92
C PRO A 231 7.33 1.85 25.77
N GLY A 232 6.67 1.64 26.90
CA GLY A 232 6.17 2.72 27.77
C GLY A 232 4.82 3.29 27.33
N ARG A 233 4.06 3.82 28.30
CA ARG A 233 2.70 4.35 28.06
C ARG A 233 2.70 5.63 27.23
N VAL A 234 3.71 6.46 27.36
CA VAL A 234 3.81 7.74 26.66
C VAL A 234 3.95 7.53 25.16
N ILE A 235 4.90 6.67 24.75
CA ILE A 235 5.09 6.33 23.32
C ILE A 235 3.87 5.59 22.78
N ALA A 236 3.20 4.74 23.56
CA ALA A 236 1.98 4.07 23.14
C ALA A 236 0.83 5.06 22.85
N LYS A 237 0.67 6.10 23.67
CA LYS A 237 -0.30 7.17 23.41
C LYS A 237 0.04 7.97 22.16
N ASP A 238 1.31 8.33 21.98
CA ASP A 238 1.76 9.04 20.80
C ASP A 238 1.60 8.17 19.55
N PHE A 239 1.95 6.90 19.62
CA PHE A 239 1.72 5.95 18.53
C PHE A 239 0.24 5.88 18.15
N ALA A 240 -0.66 5.71 19.12
CA ALA A 240 -2.09 5.70 18.86
C ALA A 240 -2.58 7.01 18.24
N LYS A 241 -2.08 8.16 18.71
CA LYS A 241 -2.42 9.49 18.19
C LYS A 241 -2.09 9.67 16.72
N TYR A 242 -0.98 9.09 16.25
CA TYR A 242 -0.50 9.21 14.87
C TYR A 242 -0.88 8.03 13.98
N ALA A 243 -0.91 6.80 14.51
CA ALA A 243 -1.23 5.61 13.73
C ALA A 243 -2.74 5.42 13.52
N LEU A 244 -3.58 5.69 14.55
CA LEU A 244 -5.03 5.45 14.44
C LEU A 244 -5.70 6.26 13.33
N PRO A 245 -5.43 7.57 13.15
CA PRO A 245 -5.99 8.31 12.03
C PRO A 245 -5.56 7.74 10.66
N VAL A 246 -4.32 7.23 10.55
CA VAL A 246 -3.85 6.61 9.30
C VAL A 246 -4.56 5.29 9.05
N VAL A 247 -4.72 4.44 10.06
CA VAL A 247 -5.49 3.18 9.93
C VAL A 247 -6.94 3.47 9.52
N CYS A 248 -7.59 4.44 10.18
CA CYS A 248 -8.94 4.86 9.82
C CYS A 248 -9.01 5.37 8.36
N ASN A 249 -8.00 6.14 7.94
CA ASN A 249 -7.90 6.63 6.57
C ASN A 249 -7.88 5.48 5.56
N GLU A 250 -7.03 4.48 5.75
CA GLU A 250 -6.92 3.34 4.84
C GLU A 250 -8.22 2.51 4.78
N CYS A 251 -8.86 2.31 5.94
CA CYS A 251 -10.16 1.62 6.01
C CYS A 251 -11.26 2.39 5.28
N LEU A 252 -11.37 3.69 5.51
CA LEU A 252 -12.37 4.53 4.85
C LEU A 252 -12.12 4.64 3.35
N TRP A 253 -10.85 4.76 2.93
CA TRP A 253 -10.47 4.76 1.52
C TRP A 253 -10.91 3.46 0.82
N SER A 254 -10.63 2.30 1.43
CA SER A 254 -11.06 1.00 0.92
C SER A 254 -12.59 0.89 0.83
N LEU A 255 -13.31 1.38 1.86
CA LEU A 255 -14.76 1.39 1.86
C LEU A 255 -15.33 2.26 0.73
N ALA A 256 -14.73 3.43 0.45
CA ALA A 256 -15.14 4.30 -0.64
C ALA A 256 -15.05 3.60 -2.01
N PHE A 257 -13.96 2.87 -2.26
CA PHE A 257 -13.80 2.09 -3.50
C PHE A 257 -14.80 0.94 -3.61
N SER A 258 -15.14 0.30 -2.49
CA SER A 258 -16.21 -0.70 -2.45
C SER A 258 -17.57 -0.08 -2.79
N LEU A 259 -17.86 1.12 -2.26
CA LEU A 259 -19.08 1.85 -2.56
C LEU A 259 -19.16 2.27 -4.03
N TYR A 260 -18.04 2.67 -4.66
CA TYR A 260 -18.01 2.93 -6.10
C TYR A 260 -18.40 1.69 -6.91
N THR A 261 -17.88 0.52 -6.53
CA THR A 261 -18.25 -0.75 -7.18
C THR A 261 -19.74 -1.05 -7.02
N VAL A 262 -20.30 -0.78 -5.84
CA VAL A 262 -21.76 -0.93 -5.58
C VAL A 262 -22.56 0.03 -6.45
N ILE A 263 -22.18 1.32 -6.53
CA ILE A 263 -22.86 2.31 -7.37
C ILE A 263 -22.86 1.85 -8.83
N MET A 264 -21.70 1.48 -9.38
CA MET A 264 -21.56 0.99 -10.76
C MET A 264 -22.36 -0.30 -10.99
N GLY A 265 -22.44 -1.19 -9.99
CA GLY A 265 -23.23 -2.41 -10.06
C GLY A 265 -24.74 -2.19 -10.17
N HIS A 266 -25.25 -1.01 -9.79
CA HIS A 266 -26.66 -0.62 -9.91
C HIS A 266 -26.95 0.25 -11.14
N MET A 267 -25.95 0.54 -11.97
CA MET A 267 -26.15 1.26 -13.24
C MET A 267 -26.76 0.32 -14.29
N ASP A 268 -27.47 0.92 -15.24
CA ASP A 268 -27.88 0.22 -16.45
C ASP A 268 -26.62 -0.23 -17.22
N ASN A 269 -26.65 -1.43 -17.80
CA ASN A 269 -25.50 -2.03 -18.50
C ASN A 269 -24.24 -2.22 -17.63
N ASN A 270 -24.43 -2.67 -16.38
CA ASN A 270 -23.38 -2.73 -15.35
C ASN A 270 -22.22 -3.71 -15.66
N THR A 271 -22.46 -4.81 -16.37
CA THR A 271 -21.44 -5.84 -16.62
C THR A 271 -20.22 -5.31 -17.39
N PRO A 272 -20.38 -4.63 -18.56
CA PRO A 272 -19.27 -3.98 -19.26
C PRO A 272 -18.55 -2.92 -18.41
N ILE A 273 -19.33 -2.14 -17.63
CA ILE A 273 -18.80 -1.10 -16.75
C ILE A 273 -17.88 -1.67 -15.69
N LEU A 274 -18.33 -2.69 -14.95
CA LEU A 274 -17.57 -3.34 -13.87
C LEU A 274 -16.31 -4.04 -14.41
N SER A 275 -16.41 -4.69 -15.57
CA SER A 275 -15.29 -5.31 -16.24
C SER A 275 -14.23 -4.28 -16.65
N ALA A 276 -14.65 -3.19 -17.27
CA ALA A 276 -13.79 -2.08 -17.67
C ALA A 276 -13.12 -1.41 -16.45
N TYR A 277 -13.88 -1.16 -15.38
CA TYR A 277 -13.36 -0.58 -14.14
C TYR A 277 -12.29 -1.47 -13.48
N THR A 278 -12.53 -2.78 -13.44
CA THR A 278 -11.59 -3.75 -12.87
C THR A 278 -10.27 -3.75 -13.66
N ILE A 279 -10.33 -3.75 -14.98
CA ILE A 279 -9.13 -3.74 -15.84
C ILE A 279 -8.38 -2.42 -15.70
N ALA A 280 -9.08 -1.29 -15.78
CA ALA A 280 -8.48 0.02 -15.63
C ALA A 280 -7.79 0.16 -14.27
N GLY A 281 -8.43 -0.29 -13.18
CA GLY A 281 -7.87 -0.27 -11.83
C GLY A 281 -6.63 -1.17 -11.68
N ASN A 282 -6.64 -2.37 -12.24
CA ASN A 282 -5.49 -3.27 -12.20
C ASN A 282 -4.30 -2.71 -12.99
N LEU A 283 -4.53 -2.17 -14.17
CA LEU A 283 -3.49 -1.53 -14.98
C LEU A 283 -2.94 -0.27 -14.30
N GLN A 284 -3.80 0.54 -13.69
CA GLN A 284 -3.36 1.70 -12.91
C GLN A 284 -2.39 1.28 -11.79
N ARG A 285 -2.72 0.23 -11.02
CA ARG A 285 -1.85 -0.28 -9.95
C ARG A 285 -0.48 -0.73 -10.45
N MET A 286 -0.38 -1.23 -11.67
CA MET A 286 0.92 -1.56 -12.29
C MET A 286 1.73 -0.32 -12.68
N MET A 287 1.05 0.75 -13.10
CA MET A 287 1.69 1.93 -13.69
C MET A 287 2.08 2.99 -12.64
N THR A 288 1.61 2.89 -11.38
CA THR A 288 1.77 3.92 -10.35
C THR A 288 2.76 3.62 -9.20
N PRO A 289 3.60 2.55 -9.21
CA PRO A 289 4.53 2.27 -8.10
C PRO A 289 5.50 3.42 -7.81
N ALA A 290 5.85 4.20 -8.82
CA ALA A 290 6.75 5.35 -8.67
C ALA A 290 6.11 6.50 -7.88
N SER A 291 4.80 6.75 -8.03
CA SER A 291 4.08 7.77 -7.25
C SER A 291 4.02 7.41 -5.77
N PHE A 292 3.76 6.13 -5.44
CA PHE A 292 3.80 5.65 -4.05
C PHE A 292 5.21 5.74 -3.45
N ALA A 293 6.24 5.45 -4.24
CA ALA A 293 7.63 5.59 -3.82
C ALA A 293 8.01 7.05 -3.56
N ALA A 294 7.50 7.99 -4.37
CA ALA A 294 7.70 9.43 -4.16
C ALA A 294 7.10 9.90 -2.83
N GLY A 295 5.85 9.52 -2.54
CA GLY A 295 5.20 9.81 -1.27
C GLY A 295 5.97 9.21 -0.08
N GLY A 296 6.37 7.93 -0.18
CA GLY A 296 7.16 7.27 0.86
C GLY A 296 8.52 7.92 1.12
N ALA A 297 9.26 8.29 0.07
CA ALA A 297 10.54 9.01 0.19
C ALA A 297 10.35 10.41 0.80
N ALA A 298 9.29 11.11 0.40
CA ALA A 298 8.94 12.41 0.98
C ALA A 298 8.67 12.31 2.49
N ALA A 299 7.91 11.31 2.95
CA ALA A 299 7.64 11.09 4.37
C ALA A 299 8.93 10.90 5.18
N VAL A 300 9.87 10.10 4.66
CA VAL A 300 11.16 9.85 5.30
C VAL A 300 12.01 11.10 5.38
N LEU A 301 12.17 11.82 4.26
CA LEU A 301 13.03 13.00 4.18
C LEU A 301 12.48 14.16 5.00
N ILE A 302 11.18 14.42 4.93
CA ILE A 302 10.52 15.47 5.71
C ILE A 302 10.58 15.13 7.21
N GLY A 303 10.24 13.91 7.60
CA GLY A 303 10.33 13.48 8.99
C GLY A 303 11.74 13.63 9.56
N ARG A 304 12.77 13.18 8.82
CA ARG A 304 14.18 13.37 9.20
C ARG A 304 14.55 14.83 9.43
N GLU A 305 14.17 15.70 8.52
CA GLU A 305 14.52 17.13 8.62
C GLU A 305 13.83 17.82 9.82
N ILE A 306 12.59 17.45 10.11
CA ILE A 306 11.89 17.94 11.31
C ILE A 306 12.58 17.42 12.57
N GLY A 307 12.89 16.13 12.62
CA GLY A 307 13.58 15.52 13.76
C GLY A 307 14.97 16.11 14.02
N ARG A 308 15.67 16.60 12.97
CA ARG A 308 16.93 17.37 13.09
C ARG A 308 16.75 18.80 13.57
N GLY A 309 15.51 19.28 13.72
CA GLY A 309 15.24 20.68 14.09
C GLY A 309 15.38 21.70 12.96
N ASN A 310 15.56 21.26 11.71
CA ASN A 310 15.83 22.11 10.53
C ASN A 310 14.55 22.77 9.96
N ARG A 311 13.65 23.26 10.81
CA ARG A 311 12.33 23.78 10.41
C ARG A 311 12.34 24.79 9.26
N GLY A 312 13.37 25.65 9.19
CA GLY A 312 13.49 26.70 8.16
C GLY A 312 13.69 26.15 6.74
N SER A 313 14.27 24.96 6.57
CA SER A 313 14.49 24.33 5.26
C SER A 313 13.37 23.39 4.84
N VAL A 314 12.57 22.89 5.79
CA VAL A 314 11.53 21.88 5.57
C VAL A 314 10.48 22.35 4.56
N GLN A 315 10.01 23.60 4.70
CA GLN A 315 9.02 24.18 3.80
C GLN A 315 9.52 24.20 2.33
N ARG A 316 10.76 24.61 2.11
CA ARG A 316 11.35 24.66 0.75
C ARG A 316 11.55 23.24 0.21
N LYS A 317 12.00 22.29 1.06
CA LYS A 317 12.18 20.88 0.67
C LYS A 317 10.85 20.21 0.29
N ALA A 318 9.76 20.57 0.94
CA ALA A 318 8.42 20.10 0.56
C ALA A 318 8.07 20.51 -0.87
N TRP A 319 8.31 21.78 -1.25
CA TRP A 319 8.07 22.24 -2.62
C TRP A 319 8.97 21.54 -3.66
N VAL A 320 10.20 21.23 -3.30
CA VAL A 320 11.10 20.44 -4.18
C VAL A 320 10.58 19.03 -4.38
N LEU A 321 10.02 18.41 -3.33
CA LEU A 321 9.40 17.08 -3.42
C LEU A 321 8.12 17.11 -4.26
N ASP A 322 7.31 18.17 -4.16
CA ASP A 322 6.13 18.36 -5.02
C ASP A 322 6.50 18.47 -6.49
N ALA A 323 7.54 19.26 -6.80
CA ALA A 323 8.05 19.36 -8.17
C ALA A 323 8.55 18.01 -8.68
N LEU A 324 9.26 17.25 -7.85
CA LEU A 324 9.71 15.91 -8.19
C LEU A 324 8.53 14.94 -8.39
N ALA A 325 7.50 15.02 -7.52
CA ALA A 325 6.28 14.23 -7.64
C ALA A 325 5.52 14.52 -8.94
N LEU A 326 5.49 15.78 -9.36
CA LEU A 326 4.89 16.18 -10.64
C LEU A 326 5.64 15.53 -11.83
N VAL A 327 6.99 15.55 -11.81
CA VAL A 327 7.81 14.87 -12.83
C VAL A 327 7.54 13.36 -12.83
N VAL A 328 7.51 12.73 -11.66
CA VAL A 328 7.16 11.30 -11.53
C VAL A 328 5.77 11.04 -12.07
N GLY A 329 4.82 11.91 -11.78
CA GLY A 329 3.44 11.82 -12.29
C GLY A 329 3.39 11.86 -13.83
N PHE A 330 4.18 12.72 -14.48
CA PHE A 330 4.28 12.74 -15.95
C PHE A 330 4.93 11.47 -16.51
N VAL A 331 5.93 10.91 -15.83
CA VAL A 331 6.50 9.60 -16.22
C VAL A 331 5.44 8.49 -16.13
N CYS A 332 4.68 8.44 -15.03
CA CYS A 332 3.57 7.48 -14.87
C CYS A 332 2.48 7.71 -15.94
N MET A 333 2.14 8.97 -16.24
CA MET A 333 1.21 9.32 -17.32
C MET A 333 1.69 8.77 -18.67
N GLY A 334 2.99 8.92 -18.97
CA GLY A 334 3.62 8.37 -20.19
C GLY A 334 3.52 6.84 -20.25
N ASN A 335 3.74 6.15 -19.13
CA ASN A 335 3.58 4.71 -19.04
C ASN A 335 2.11 4.28 -19.27
N ILE A 336 1.15 4.99 -18.65
CA ILE A 336 -0.29 4.72 -18.86
C ILE A 336 -0.66 4.97 -20.32
N ALA A 337 -0.16 6.04 -20.93
CA ALA A 337 -0.38 6.37 -22.35
C ALA A 337 0.18 5.26 -23.26
N LEU A 338 1.38 4.78 -22.99
CA LEU A 338 2.01 3.70 -23.74
C LEU A 338 1.16 2.41 -23.66
N VAL A 339 0.81 2.00 -22.45
CA VAL A 339 -0.01 0.78 -22.26
C VAL A 339 -1.37 0.95 -22.91
N ARG A 340 -2.05 2.08 -22.72
CA ARG A 340 -3.37 2.35 -23.29
C ARG A 340 -3.36 2.32 -24.81
N ASN A 341 -2.41 3.00 -25.45
CA ASN A 341 -2.42 3.22 -26.89
C ASN A 341 -1.76 2.08 -27.67
N VAL A 342 -0.76 1.38 -27.07
CA VAL A 342 0.04 0.37 -27.77
C VAL A 342 -0.35 -1.05 -27.37
N LEU A 343 -0.67 -1.30 -26.09
CA LEU A 343 -0.84 -2.67 -25.58
C LEU A 343 -2.29 -3.03 -25.28
N LEU A 344 -3.10 -2.07 -24.80
CA LEU A 344 -4.43 -2.36 -24.25
C LEU A 344 -5.35 -2.95 -25.33
N ARG A 345 -5.59 -2.21 -26.39
CA ARG A 345 -6.53 -2.59 -27.44
C ARG A 345 -6.08 -3.80 -28.27
N PRO A 346 -4.81 -3.89 -28.75
CA PRO A 346 -4.40 -5.01 -29.62
C PRO A 346 -4.07 -6.30 -28.89
N TYR A 347 -3.66 -6.24 -27.59
CA TYR A 347 -3.15 -7.42 -26.89
C TYR A 347 -3.91 -7.75 -25.61
N ILE A 348 -4.15 -6.75 -24.73
CA ILE A 348 -4.68 -7.02 -23.38
C ILE A 348 -6.17 -7.33 -23.43
N LEU A 349 -6.97 -6.50 -24.10
CA LEU A 349 -8.42 -6.69 -24.15
C LEU A 349 -8.83 -7.98 -24.90
N PRO A 350 -8.23 -8.35 -26.04
CA PRO A 350 -8.50 -9.63 -26.68
C PRO A 350 -8.08 -10.84 -25.82
N LEU A 351 -6.94 -10.74 -25.10
CA LEU A 351 -6.48 -11.79 -24.18
C LEU A 351 -7.48 -12.03 -23.04
N MET A 352 -8.22 -10.99 -22.64
CA MET A 352 -9.24 -11.06 -21.60
C MET A 352 -10.65 -11.32 -22.15
N HIS A 353 -10.77 -11.69 -23.44
CA HIS A 353 -12.05 -11.93 -24.13
C HIS A 353 -13.05 -10.76 -24.00
N MET A 354 -12.52 -9.52 -23.95
CA MET A 354 -13.37 -8.34 -23.93
C MET A 354 -13.58 -7.79 -25.33
N GLU A 355 -14.83 -7.55 -25.67
CA GLU A 355 -15.27 -7.02 -26.95
C GLU A 355 -16.30 -5.89 -26.82
N GLY A 356 -16.45 -5.11 -27.86
CA GLY A 356 -17.50 -4.09 -27.96
C GLY A 356 -17.39 -2.96 -26.93
N GLU A 357 -18.51 -2.67 -26.30
CA GLU A 357 -18.67 -1.51 -25.39
C GLU A 357 -17.73 -1.53 -24.18
N ALA A 358 -17.44 -2.71 -23.62
CA ALA A 358 -16.51 -2.83 -22.49
C ALA A 358 -15.09 -2.37 -22.84
N CYS A 359 -14.64 -2.62 -24.09
CA CYS A 359 -13.36 -2.12 -24.58
C CYS A 359 -13.33 -0.58 -24.63
N ASP A 360 -14.39 0.03 -25.19
CA ASP A 360 -14.45 1.47 -25.32
C ASP A 360 -14.53 2.17 -23.96
N ILE A 361 -15.27 1.61 -23.00
CA ILE A 361 -15.33 2.10 -21.62
C ILE A 361 -13.96 1.98 -20.96
N ALA A 362 -13.27 0.84 -21.08
CA ALA A 362 -11.93 0.65 -20.50
C ALA A 362 -10.92 1.65 -21.08
N MET A 363 -10.92 1.84 -22.39
CA MET A 363 -10.10 2.84 -23.08
C MET A 363 -10.38 4.26 -22.60
N TYR A 364 -11.66 4.59 -22.39
CA TYR A 364 -12.07 5.89 -21.86
C TYR A 364 -11.59 6.09 -20.41
N MET A 365 -11.85 5.11 -19.52
CA MET A 365 -11.42 5.16 -18.12
C MET A 365 -9.91 5.32 -17.99
N MET A 366 -9.13 4.56 -18.78
CA MET A 366 -7.67 4.70 -18.82
C MET A 366 -7.23 6.09 -19.32
N GLY A 367 -8.00 6.71 -20.21
CA GLY A 367 -7.77 8.09 -20.67
C GLY A 367 -7.91 9.11 -19.53
N ILE A 368 -8.97 8.99 -18.71
CA ILE A 368 -9.16 9.85 -17.53
C ILE A 368 -8.05 9.62 -16.51
N LEU A 369 -7.72 8.36 -16.18
CA LEU A 369 -6.62 8.03 -15.25
C LEU A 369 -5.29 8.62 -15.72
N MET A 370 -5.00 8.56 -17.02
CA MET A 370 -3.80 9.16 -17.61
C MET A 370 -3.74 10.67 -17.38
N LEU A 371 -4.85 11.38 -17.64
CA LEU A 371 -4.89 12.84 -17.49
C LEU A 371 -4.76 13.29 -16.02
N VAL A 372 -5.36 12.54 -15.10
CA VAL A 372 -5.36 12.88 -13.67
C VAL A 372 -4.03 12.47 -12.97
N GLN A 373 -3.25 11.56 -13.57
CA GLN A 373 -2.07 10.95 -12.95
C GLN A 373 -1.01 11.94 -12.44
N PRO A 374 -0.62 13.03 -13.16
CA PRO A 374 0.34 13.98 -12.62
C PRO A 374 -0.13 14.68 -11.34
N LEU A 375 -1.41 15.05 -11.30
CA LEU A 375 -2.03 15.66 -10.13
C LEU A 375 -2.17 14.65 -8.97
N SER A 376 -2.55 13.41 -9.27
CA SER A 376 -2.63 12.31 -8.29
C SER A 376 -1.26 12.06 -7.63
N SER A 377 -0.17 12.12 -8.39
CA SER A 377 1.17 11.94 -7.86
C SER A 377 1.55 13.04 -6.87
N VAL A 378 1.21 14.28 -7.17
CA VAL A 378 1.42 15.44 -6.28
C VAL A 378 0.53 15.30 -5.03
N SER A 379 -0.76 15.01 -5.19
CA SER A 379 -1.69 14.82 -4.06
C SER A 379 -1.23 13.71 -3.13
N LEU A 380 -0.87 12.55 -3.68
CA LEU A 380 -0.35 11.41 -2.91
C LEU A 380 0.93 11.78 -2.13
N THR A 381 1.86 12.51 -2.78
CA THR A 381 3.09 12.96 -2.14
C THR A 381 2.80 13.97 -1.03
N ASN A 382 1.86 14.87 -1.21
CA ASN A 382 1.45 15.82 -0.18
C ASN A 382 0.79 15.13 1.02
N ILE A 383 -0.17 14.26 0.78
CA ILE A 383 -0.94 13.60 1.84
C ILE A 383 -0.09 12.59 2.58
N VAL A 384 0.44 11.60 1.87
CA VAL A 384 1.19 10.47 2.46
C VAL A 384 2.62 10.88 2.82
N GLY A 385 3.23 11.74 2.00
CA GLY A 385 4.62 12.16 2.18
C GLY A 385 4.76 13.34 3.13
N VAL A 386 4.30 14.51 2.69
CA VAL A 386 4.61 15.76 3.37
C VAL A 386 3.79 15.96 4.63
N LEU A 387 2.46 15.87 4.55
CA LEU A 387 1.57 16.09 5.71
C LEU A 387 1.73 15.01 6.77
N ARG A 388 1.69 13.72 6.39
CA ARG A 388 1.91 12.62 7.36
C ARG A 388 3.34 12.66 7.92
N GLY A 389 4.37 12.81 7.07
CA GLY A 389 5.77 12.92 7.51
C GLY A 389 6.01 14.15 8.40
N GLY A 390 5.25 15.22 8.17
CA GLY A 390 5.22 16.42 8.99
C GLY A 390 4.49 16.29 10.32
N GLY A 391 3.85 15.15 10.61
CA GLY A 391 3.10 14.89 11.83
C GLY A 391 1.64 15.40 11.81
N ASP A 392 1.16 15.97 10.69
CA ASP A 392 -0.21 16.47 10.54
C ASP A 392 -1.16 15.41 9.98
N VAL A 393 -1.14 14.23 10.61
CA VAL A 393 -1.85 13.02 10.12
C VAL A 393 -3.38 13.20 10.09
N ARG A 394 -3.94 14.01 11.01
CA ARG A 394 -5.39 14.25 11.04
C ARG A 394 -5.85 15.10 9.86
N TYR A 395 -5.09 16.14 9.54
CA TYR A 395 -5.40 16.97 8.37
C TYR A 395 -5.15 16.20 7.07
N ALA A 396 -4.10 15.38 7.01
CA ALA A 396 -3.86 14.49 5.90
C ALA A 396 -5.04 13.53 5.65
N MET A 397 -5.60 12.92 6.71
CA MET A 397 -6.81 12.09 6.61
C MET A 397 -8.01 12.90 6.10
N LEU A 398 -8.21 14.13 6.59
CA LEU A 398 -9.29 15.00 6.12
C LEU A 398 -9.14 15.31 4.61
N CYS A 399 -7.93 15.63 4.17
CA CYS A 399 -7.66 15.91 2.75
C CYS A 399 -7.85 14.68 1.86
N ASP A 400 -7.55 13.48 2.36
CA ASP A 400 -7.63 12.25 1.59
C ASP A 400 -9.08 11.73 1.49
N VAL A 401 -9.71 11.53 2.64
CA VAL A 401 -11.03 10.89 2.74
C VAL A 401 -12.18 11.89 2.60
N GLY A 402 -11.99 13.13 3.05
CA GLY A 402 -13.02 14.18 3.00
C GLY A 402 -13.63 14.38 1.62
N PRO A 403 -12.83 14.63 0.57
CA PRO A 403 -13.33 14.79 -0.79
C PRO A 403 -14.07 13.55 -1.32
N LEU A 404 -13.61 12.34 -0.98
CA LEU A 404 -14.25 11.09 -1.39
C LEU A 404 -15.68 11.00 -0.88
N TYR A 405 -15.90 11.25 0.41
CA TYR A 405 -17.21 11.10 1.05
C TYR A 405 -18.11 12.32 0.93
N ALA A 406 -17.54 13.53 0.93
CA ALA A 406 -18.33 14.76 0.87
C ALA A 406 -18.68 15.18 -0.57
N VAL A 407 -17.87 14.80 -1.57
CA VAL A 407 -18.04 15.27 -2.94
C VAL A 407 -18.23 14.09 -3.90
N CYS A 408 -17.24 13.20 -4.01
CA CYS A 408 -17.20 12.23 -5.10
C CYS A 408 -18.27 11.14 -4.97
N LEU A 409 -18.41 10.51 -3.80
CA LEU A 409 -19.44 9.49 -3.57
C LEU A 409 -20.88 10.02 -3.75
N PRO A 410 -21.26 11.17 -3.14
CA PRO A 410 -22.59 11.73 -3.37
C PRO A 410 -22.85 12.11 -4.84
N LEU A 411 -21.86 12.72 -5.51
CA LEU A 411 -22.00 13.06 -6.94
C LEU A 411 -22.10 11.81 -7.81
N ALA A 412 -21.29 10.79 -7.55
CA ALA A 412 -21.35 9.52 -8.28
C ALA A 412 -22.72 8.84 -8.08
N ALA A 413 -23.21 8.77 -6.83
CA ALA A 413 -24.52 8.21 -6.55
C ALA A 413 -25.67 9.01 -7.20
N LEU A 414 -25.65 10.33 -7.10
CA LEU A 414 -26.65 11.21 -7.71
C LEU A 414 -26.69 11.05 -9.24
N THR A 415 -25.52 11.11 -9.87
CA THR A 415 -25.43 11.07 -11.35
C THR A 415 -25.70 9.68 -11.91
N ALA A 416 -25.25 8.62 -11.24
CA ALA A 416 -25.42 7.25 -11.69
C ALA A 416 -26.82 6.69 -11.38
N LEU A 417 -27.35 6.91 -10.15
CA LEU A 417 -28.57 6.23 -9.69
C LEU A 417 -29.82 7.10 -9.86
N VAL A 418 -29.73 8.42 -9.69
CA VAL A 418 -30.88 9.33 -9.80
C VAL A 418 -31.02 9.89 -11.21
N TRP A 419 -29.94 10.45 -11.75
CA TRP A 419 -29.96 11.02 -13.11
C TRP A 419 -29.72 10.00 -14.21
N LYS A 420 -29.29 8.78 -13.85
CA LYS A 420 -29.02 7.65 -14.77
C LYS A 420 -28.13 8.03 -15.95
N LEU A 421 -27.09 8.82 -15.69
CA LEU A 421 -26.14 9.24 -16.71
C LEU A 421 -25.24 8.07 -17.11
N ASP A 422 -24.74 8.10 -18.35
CA ASP A 422 -23.73 7.15 -18.83
C ASP A 422 -22.43 7.23 -17.97
N ILE A 423 -21.75 6.09 -17.84
CA ILE A 423 -20.49 5.97 -17.06
C ILE A 423 -19.44 6.99 -17.53
N ARG A 424 -19.47 7.40 -18.78
CA ARG A 424 -18.56 8.41 -19.34
C ARG A 424 -18.70 9.78 -18.67
N TYR A 425 -19.86 10.10 -18.10
CA TYR A 425 -20.08 11.32 -17.30
C TYR A 425 -19.83 11.09 -15.81
N VAL A 426 -20.14 9.90 -15.30
CA VAL A 426 -19.99 9.56 -13.89
C VAL A 426 -18.52 9.36 -13.51
N TYR A 427 -17.72 8.67 -14.33
CA TYR A 427 -16.35 8.30 -14.00
C TYR A 427 -15.40 9.50 -13.81
N PRO A 428 -15.44 10.57 -14.63
CA PRO A 428 -14.67 11.79 -14.35
C PRO A 428 -15.01 12.43 -13.00
N LEU A 429 -16.29 12.40 -12.59
CA LEU A 429 -16.74 12.95 -11.31
C LEU A 429 -16.20 12.14 -10.11
N MET A 430 -16.00 10.83 -10.29
CA MET A 430 -15.35 9.97 -9.30
C MET A 430 -13.87 10.31 -9.11
N SER A 431 -13.24 10.97 -10.08
CA SER A 431 -11.82 11.35 -10.06
C SER A 431 -11.58 12.83 -9.68
N ILE A 432 -12.63 13.57 -9.33
CA ILE A 432 -12.53 14.98 -8.90
C ILE A 432 -11.83 15.12 -7.54
N ASP A 433 -11.84 14.06 -6.73
CA ASP A 433 -11.18 14.04 -5.41
C ASP A 433 -9.75 14.59 -5.47
N VAL A 434 -8.97 14.21 -6.48
CA VAL A 434 -7.58 14.67 -6.65
C VAL A 434 -7.48 16.20 -6.77
N ILE A 435 -8.41 16.82 -7.49
CA ILE A 435 -8.44 18.27 -7.64
C ILE A 435 -8.76 18.93 -6.30
N VAL A 436 -9.80 18.44 -5.61
CA VAL A 436 -10.20 18.96 -4.31
C VAL A 436 -9.09 18.75 -3.27
N GLN A 437 -8.41 17.59 -3.28
CA GLN A 437 -7.27 17.30 -2.43
C GLN A 437 -6.15 18.34 -2.60
N ILE A 438 -5.81 18.69 -3.84
CA ILE A 438 -4.79 19.70 -4.12
C ILE A 438 -5.22 21.06 -3.55
N PHE A 439 -6.48 21.48 -3.76
CA PHE A 439 -6.99 22.75 -3.20
C PHE A 439 -6.96 22.78 -1.67
N LEU A 440 -7.12 21.65 -1.00
CA LEU A 440 -7.00 21.55 0.46
C LEU A 440 -5.55 21.50 0.93
N CYS A 441 -4.69 20.75 0.24
CA CYS A 441 -3.29 20.56 0.63
C CYS A 441 -2.44 21.83 0.45
N PHE A 442 -2.57 22.54 -0.67
CA PHE A 442 -1.71 23.68 -1.00
C PHE A 442 -1.76 24.82 0.05
N PRO A 443 -2.96 25.31 0.49
CA PRO A 443 -3.01 26.32 1.55
C PRO A 443 -2.38 25.84 2.85
N ARG A 444 -2.57 24.56 3.21
CA ARG A 444 -1.98 23.97 4.41
C ARG A 444 -0.46 23.93 4.32
N LEU A 445 0.07 23.48 3.16
CA LEU A 445 1.50 23.49 2.90
C LEU A 445 2.06 24.92 3.02
N ARG A 446 1.44 25.89 2.34
CA ARG A 446 1.92 27.27 2.33
C ARG A 446 1.93 27.91 3.72
N SER A 447 0.97 27.53 4.58
CA SER A 447 0.87 28.09 5.94
C SER A 447 1.96 27.60 6.89
N GLY A 448 2.70 26.53 6.58
CA GLY A 448 3.68 25.90 7.46
C GLY A 448 3.08 25.22 8.71
N ARG A 449 1.75 25.28 8.90
CA ARG A 449 1.06 24.72 10.08
C ARG A 449 1.09 23.19 10.15
N TRP A 450 1.56 22.53 9.13
CA TRP A 450 1.70 21.07 9.04
C TRP A 450 3.00 20.54 9.66
N ILE A 451 3.96 21.43 9.99
CA ILE A 451 5.25 21.06 10.55
C ILE A 451 5.12 20.87 12.06
N HIS A 452 4.94 19.62 12.48
CA HIS A 452 4.87 19.23 13.89
C HIS A 452 6.06 18.34 14.25
N ASP A 453 6.78 18.72 15.29
CA ASP A 453 7.75 17.86 15.94
C ASP A 453 6.98 16.88 16.84
N VAL A 454 7.02 15.60 16.50
CA VAL A 454 6.33 14.53 17.24
C VAL A 454 7.25 13.81 18.23
N THR A 455 8.53 14.21 18.27
CA THR A 455 9.52 13.59 19.14
C THR A 455 9.46 14.17 20.56
N ARG A 456 9.78 13.30 21.54
CA ARG A 456 9.87 13.69 22.95
C ARG A 456 11.30 13.60 23.45
N GLY A 457 11.63 14.40 24.47
CA GLY A 457 12.90 14.33 25.17
C GLY A 457 13.04 13.04 26.00
N ALA A 458 14.27 12.63 26.26
CA ALA A 458 14.54 11.41 27.03
C ALA A 458 13.85 11.41 28.42
N GLY A 459 13.81 12.54 29.12
CA GLY A 459 13.12 12.66 30.41
C GLY A 459 11.60 12.57 30.36
N GLU A 460 10.97 12.82 29.22
CA GLU A 460 9.51 12.68 29.01
C GLU A 460 9.11 11.25 28.64
N LEU A 461 10.07 10.42 28.25
CA LEU A 461 9.84 9.03 27.86
C LEU A 461 9.82 8.05 29.03
N GLU A 462 10.35 8.47 30.19
CA GLU A 462 10.40 7.67 31.41
C GLU A 462 9.23 7.94 32.38
N ALA A 463 8.45 9.01 32.14
CA ALA A 463 7.24 9.35 32.87
C ALA A 463 6.00 8.62 32.32
#